data_1f3054a0135a32ca09d5ffe54b6ee3a2
#
_entry.id   1f3054a0135a32ca09d5ffe54b6ee3a2
#
_cell.length_a   1.000
_cell.length_b   1.000
_cell.length_c   1.000
_cell.angle_alpha   90.00
_cell.angle_beta   90.00
_cell.angle_gamma   90.00
#
_symmetry.space_group_name_H-M   'P 1'
#
loop_
_entity.id
_entity.type
_entity.pdbx_description
1 polymer ?
#
loop_
_entity_poly.entity_id
_entity_poly.type
_entity_poly.pdbx_seq_one_letter_code
_entity_poly.pdbx_strand_id
1 'polypeptide(L)'
;TGVQVVAPIQLDALHPDSSGRLSFDPKVVYDQYNDTFLVVYLVQADSPRLSLIVAVAIPDATASNTGTWCPTSFPGDAFPGSPRLWADYPGVGYNDTRVTITTNQFTFPSSTGRFRHSQIMTIEKTGLYDCTQPAPMPTVFGGTKTRDTNGFQSFTLRPAETVGSS
;
A
#
# COMPACT_ATOMS: atom_id res chain seq x y z
N THR A 1 26.53 1.97 -12.49
CA THR A 1 26.18 3.40 -12.43
C THR A 1 24.82 3.57 -13.09
N GLY A 2 23.75 3.81 -12.29
CA GLY A 2 22.41 4.03 -12.82
C GLY A 2 22.35 5.35 -13.60
N VAL A 3 21.70 5.32 -14.76
CA VAL A 3 21.37 6.54 -15.50
C VAL A 3 19.93 6.89 -15.18
N GLN A 4 19.67 8.13 -14.81
CA GLN A 4 18.32 8.61 -14.63
C GLN A 4 17.59 8.61 -15.97
N VAL A 5 16.51 7.84 -16.09
CA VAL A 5 15.73 7.70 -17.32
C VAL A 5 14.41 8.47 -17.28
N VAL A 6 13.94 8.83 -16.09
CA VAL A 6 12.73 9.64 -15.88
C VAL A 6 13.05 10.75 -14.89
N ALA A 7 12.50 11.94 -15.10
CA ALA A 7 12.63 13.04 -14.14
C ALA A 7 11.95 12.67 -12.81
N PRO A 8 12.41 13.18 -11.66
CA PRO A 8 11.74 12.96 -10.38
C PRO A 8 10.27 13.38 -10.44
N ILE A 9 9.40 12.53 -9.90
CA ILE A 9 7.95 12.74 -9.83
C ILE A 9 7.55 12.84 -8.36
N GLN A 10 6.69 13.80 -8.03
CA GLN A 10 6.13 13.89 -6.69
C GLN A 10 5.17 12.73 -6.45
N LEU A 11 5.11 12.20 -5.23
CA LEU A 11 4.22 11.07 -4.89
C LEU A 11 2.76 11.40 -5.16
N ASP A 12 2.32 12.63 -4.88
CA ASP A 12 0.94 13.06 -5.09
C ASP A 12 0.55 13.17 -6.57
N ALA A 13 1.51 13.14 -7.49
CA ALA A 13 1.26 13.10 -8.92
C ALA A 13 1.09 11.68 -9.50
N LEU A 14 1.39 10.64 -8.70
CA LEU A 14 1.33 9.25 -9.17
C LEU A 14 -0.10 8.69 -9.25
N HIS A 15 -1.05 9.26 -8.52
CA HIS A 15 -2.45 8.86 -8.54
C HIS A 15 -3.38 10.07 -8.41
N PRO A 16 -4.49 10.16 -9.17
CA PRO A 16 -5.40 11.31 -9.12
C PRO A 16 -5.93 11.62 -7.72
N ASP A 17 -6.23 10.58 -6.92
CA ASP A 17 -6.76 10.75 -5.56
C ASP A 17 -5.74 11.32 -4.57
N SER A 18 -4.44 11.29 -4.90
CA SER A 18 -3.38 11.86 -4.07
C SER A 18 -3.08 13.33 -4.38
N SER A 19 -3.54 13.84 -5.52
CA SER A 19 -3.22 15.19 -5.99
C SER A 19 -3.60 16.27 -4.97
N GLY A 20 -2.62 17.10 -4.59
CA GLY A 20 -2.78 18.18 -3.63
C GLY A 20 -3.00 17.73 -2.19
N ARG A 21 -2.76 16.46 -1.86
CA ARG A 21 -2.89 15.88 -0.51
C ARG A 21 -1.55 15.47 0.05
N LEU A 22 -1.47 15.33 1.37
CA LEU A 22 -0.27 14.83 2.02
C LEU A 22 -0.02 13.37 1.62
N SER A 23 1.05 13.14 0.87
CA SER A 23 1.52 11.81 0.47
C SER A 23 2.84 11.52 1.18
N PHE A 24 2.95 10.34 1.82
CA PHE A 24 4.07 10.03 2.72
C PHE A 24 4.37 8.54 2.80
N ASP A 25 5.48 8.21 3.46
CA ASP A 25 5.97 6.86 3.76
C ASP A 25 6.03 5.91 2.55
N PRO A 26 6.73 6.29 1.46
CA PRO A 26 6.84 5.40 0.31
C PRO A 26 7.64 4.13 0.65
N LYS A 27 7.16 3.01 0.12
CA LYS A 27 7.86 1.73 0.07
C LYS A 27 7.97 1.28 -1.37
N VAL A 28 9.10 0.72 -1.73
CA VAL A 28 9.33 0.16 -3.06
C VAL A 28 9.84 -1.26 -2.89
N VAL A 29 9.23 -2.19 -3.58
CA VAL A 29 9.70 -3.58 -3.68
C VAL A 29 9.79 -3.97 -5.16
N TYR A 30 10.73 -4.85 -5.48
CA TYR A 30 10.83 -5.47 -6.79
C TYR A 30 10.27 -6.88 -6.72
N ASP A 31 9.19 -7.10 -7.43
CA ASP A 31 8.55 -8.40 -7.55
C ASP A 31 9.21 -9.20 -8.68
N GLN A 32 10.09 -10.10 -8.30
CA GLN A 32 10.83 -10.95 -9.23
C GLN A 32 9.98 -11.94 -10.03
N TYR A 33 8.78 -12.29 -9.54
CA TYR A 33 7.88 -13.22 -10.24
C TYR A 33 7.22 -12.59 -11.46
N ASN A 34 7.05 -11.27 -11.42
CA ASN A 34 6.33 -10.53 -12.46
C ASN A 34 7.19 -9.45 -13.13
N ASP A 35 8.50 -9.39 -12.82
CA ASP A 35 9.41 -8.34 -13.29
C ASP A 35 8.80 -6.93 -13.12
N THR A 36 8.28 -6.67 -11.93
CA THR A 36 7.50 -5.46 -11.63
C THR A 36 8.01 -4.76 -10.39
N PHE A 37 8.29 -3.45 -10.48
CA PHE A 37 8.40 -2.64 -9.29
C PHE A 37 7.01 -2.27 -8.76
N LEU A 38 6.82 -2.41 -7.46
CA LEU A 38 5.62 -1.95 -6.76
C LEU A 38 5.99 -0.83 -5.81
N VAL A 39 5.42 0.34 -6.02
CA VAL A 39 5.51 1.49 -5.11
C VAL A 39 4.24 1.56 -4.30
N VAL A 40 4.34 1.56 -2.97
CA VAL A 40 3.20 1.76 -2.07
C VAL A 40 3.46 3.00 -1.23
N TYR A 41 2.48 3.87 -1.11
CA TYR A 41 2.54 5.04 -0.24
C TYR A 41 1.18 5.38 0.35
N LEU A 42 1.18 6.25 1.32
CA LEU A 42 -0.01 6.66 2.05
C LEU A 42 -0.42 8.07 1.67
N VAL A 43 -1.73 8.31 1.70
CA VAL A 43 -2.33 9.63 1.47
C VAL A 43 -3.26 9.96 2.62
N GLN A 44 -3.22 11.19 3.09
CA GLN A 44 -4.03 11.65 4.21
C GLN A 44 -4.53 13.07 4.04
N ALA A 45 -5.73 13.31 4.55
CA ALA A 45 -6.26 14.64 4.81
C ALA A 45 -7.16 14.58 6.06
N ASP A 46 -7.03 15.56 6.96
CA ASP A 46 -7.89 15.66 8.14
C ASP A 46 -9.27 16.26 7.81
N SER A 47 -9.34 17.06 6.75
CA SER A 47 -10.60 17.68 6.29
C SER A 47 -10.72 17.63 4.76
N PRO A 48 -11.66 16.88 4.18
CA PRO A 48 -12.44 15.85 4.85
C PRO A 48 -11.54 14.72 5.38
N ARG A 49 -11.95 14.02 6.44
CA ARG A 49 -11.17 12.87 6.96
C ARG A 49 -11.01 11.83 5.87
N LEU A 50 -9.79 11.69 5.40
CA LEU A 50 -9.43 10.80 4.30
C LEU A 50 -8.14 10.08 4.64
N SER A 51 -8.11 8.79 4.40
CA SER A 51 -6.90 7.99 4.38
C SER A 51 -6.97 7.03 3.21
N LEU A 52 -5.92 6.97 2.41
CA LEU A 52 -5.80 6.03 1.30
C LEU A 52 -4.45 5.31 1.39
N ILE A 53 -4.43 4.10 0.87
CA ILE A 53 -3.24 3.35 0.52
C ILE A 53 -3.19 3.38 -1.01
N VAL A 54 -2.11 3.90 -1.58
CA VAL A 54 -1.90 3.92 -3.02
C VAL A 54 -0.83 2.90 -3.37
N ALA A 55 -1.12 2.06 -4.34
CA ALA A 55 -0.19 1.11 -4.92
C ALA A 55 -0.01 1.43 -6.41
N VAL A 56 1.24 1.55 -6.84
CA VAL A 56 1.59 1.81 -8.24
C VAL A 56 2.46 0.69 -8.72
N ALA A 57 1.93 -0.16 -9.60
CA ALA A 57 2.72 -1.17 -10.28
C ALA A 57 3.40 -0.56 -11.52
N ILE A 58 4.67 -0.89 -11.68
CA ILE A 58 5.52 -0.46 -12.80
C ILE A 58 6.02 -1.73 -13.47
N PRO A 59 5.25 -2.28 -14.43
CA PRO A 59 5.60 -3.49 -15.16
C PRO A 59 6.84 -3.26 -16.02
N ASP A 60 7.52 -4.36 -16.35
CA ASP A 60 8.71 -4.35 -17.18
C ASP A 60 9.78 -3.38 -16.66
N ALA A 61 10.28 -3.72 -15.48
CA ALA A 61 11.30 -2.92 -14.80
C ALA A 61 12.61 -2.77 -15.59
N THR A 62 12.79 -3.55 -16.62
CA THR A 62 13.96 -3.49 -17.53
C THR A 62 13.75 -2.56 -18.70
N ALA A 63 12.51 -2.24 -19.05
CA ALA A 63 12.23 -1.31 -20.12
C ALA A 63 12.64 0.11 -19.71
N SER A 64 13.29 0.75 -20.61
CA SER A 64 13.64 2.16 -20.44
C SER A 64 12.36 3.02 -20.46
N ASN A 65 11.72 3.21 -19.27
CA ASN A 65 10.61 3.52 -18.98
C ASN A 65 9.88 4.70 -19.09
N THR A 66 9.25 4.76 -20.10
CA THR A 66 8.00 5.46 -20.30
C THR A 66 6.81 4.50 -20.15
N GLY A 67 7.04 3.40 -19.45
CA GLY A 67 6.07 2.33 -19.30
C GLY A 67 4.77 2.79 -18.67
N THR A 68 3.74 2.08 -18.92
CA THR A 68 2.42 2.32 -18.34
C THR A 68 2.48 1.98 -16.86
N TRP A 69 2.38 2.98 -16.01
CA TRP A 69 2.27 2.80 -14.58
C TRP A 69 0.82 2.51 -14.23
N CYS A 70 0.58 1.53 -13.36
CA CYS A 70 -0.74 1.09 -12.96
C CYS A 70 -1.06 1.58 -11.53
N PRO A 71 -1.53 2.80 -11.34
CA PRO A 71 -1.88 3.32 -10.04
C PRO A 71 -3.27 2.82 -9.62
N THR A 72 -3.36 2.41 -8.36
CA THR A 72 -4.59 1.96 -7.71
C THR A 72 -4.66 2.53 -6.31
N SER A 73 -5.84 2.95 -5.85
CA SER A 73 -6.05 3.40 -4.48
C SER A 73 -7.03 2.50 -3.73
N PHE A 74 -6.79 2.32 -2.45
CA PHE A 74 -7.64 1.60 -1.52
C PHE A 74 -7.95 2.49 -0.30
N PRO A 75 -9.13 2.36 0.33
CA PRO A 75 -9.37 3.00 1.62
C PRO A 75 -8.31 2.61 2.64
N GLY A 76 -7.74 3.60 3.33
CA GLY A 76 -6.74 3.35 4.36
C GLY A 76 -7.31 2.58 5.55
N ASP A 77 -8.58 2.82 5.88
CA ASP A 77 -9.35 2.13 6.92
C ASP A 77 -10.32 1.09 6.32
N ALA A 78 -9.80 0.17 5.53
CA ALA A 78 -10.62 -0.82 4.81
C ALA A 78 -11.22 -1.92 5.69
N PHE A 79 -10.89 -1.96 7.01
CA PHE A 79 -11.44 -2.99 7.90
C PHE A 79 -12.92 -2.70 8.23
N PRO A 80 -13.84 -3.63 7.92
CA PRO A 80 -15.28 -3.42 8.10
C PRO A 80 -15.66 -3.10 9.55
N GLY A 81 -16.54 -2.12 9.74
CA GLY A 81 -17.04 -1.72 11.05
C GLY A 81 -16.07 -0.86 11.88
N SER A 82 -14.94 -0.52 11.35
CA SER A 82 -14.01 0.43 11.99
C SER A 82 -14.55 1.87 11.92
N PRO A 83 -14.36 2.70 12.96
CA PRO A 83 -14.51 4.14 12.81
C PRO A 83 -13.49 4.62 11.78
N ARG A 84 -13.73 5.77 11.13
CA ARG A 84 -12.75 6.34 10.20
C ARG A 84 -11.41 6.53 10.89
N LEU A 85 -10.41 5.79 10.42
CA LEU A 85 -9.05 5.80 10.89
C LEU A 85 -8.13 6.27 9.77
N TRP A 86 -6.90 6.61 10.09
CA TRP A 86 -5.89 6.86 9.08
C TRP A 86 -4.77 5.84 9.21
N ALA A 87 -4.24 5.44 8.06
CA ALA A 87 -3.18 4.47 7.92
C ALA A 87 -1.81 5.14 8.07
N ASP A 88 -0.88 4.44 8.72
CA ASP A 88 0.50 4.88 8.92
C ASP A 88 1.46 3.69 8.81
N TYR A 89 2.71 3.99 8.52
CA TYR A 89 3.83 3.06 8.55
C TYR A 89 3.59 1.79 7.72
N PRO A 90 3.52 1.88 6.39
CA PRO A 90 3.19 0.74 5.54
C PRO A 90 4.32 -0.29 5.53
N GLY A 91 3.96 -1.57 5.55
CA GLY A 91 4.82 -2.69 5.21
C GLY A 91 4.32 -3.31 3.92
N VAL A 92 5.21 -3.81 3.08
CA VAL A 92 4.88 -4.48 1.82
C VAL A 92 5.62 -5.80 1.74
N GLY A 93 4.94 -6.84 1.30
CA GLY A 93 5.50 -8.14 0.96
C GLY A 93 4.70 -8.79 -0.14
N TYR A 94 5.23 -9.83 -0.73
CA TYR A 94 4.59 -10.52 -1.86
C TYR A 94 5.01 -11.99 -1.92
N ASN A 95 4.21 -12.77 -2.62
CA ASN A 95 4.55 -14.11 -3.12
C ASN A 95 4.26 -14.18 -4.63
N ASP A 96 4.15 -15.36 -5.20
CA ASP A 96 3.88 -15.57 -6.63
C ASP A 96 2.53 -15.00 -7.10
N THR A 97 1.51 -14.97 -6.25
CA THR A 97 0.13 -14.62 -6.64
C THR A 97 -0.43 -13.38 -5.97
N ARG A 98 0.15 -12.95 -4.82
CA ARG A 98 -0.43 -11.90 -3.97
C ARG A 98 0.58 -10.87 -3.52
N VAL A 99 0.08 -9.67 -3.32
CA VAL A 99 0.74 -8.60 -2.57
C VAL A 99 0.04 -8.47 -1.22
N THR A 100 0.81 -8.30 -0.16
CA THR A 100 0.31 -8.00 1.19
C THR A 100 0.83 -6.64 1.62
N ILE A 101 -0.08 -5.76 2.00
CA ILE A 101 0.22 -4.45 2.57
C ILE A 101 -0.26 -4.43 4.01
N THR A 102 0.59 -3.99 4.91
CA THR A 102 0.23 -3.78 6.32
C THR A 102 0.31 -2.33 6.68
N THR A 103 -0.53 -1.88 7.59
CA THR A 103 -0.51 -0.52 8.13
C THR A 103 -0.90 -0.52 9.60
N ASN A 104 -0.45 0.48 10.33
CA ASN A 104 -0.98 0.81 11.65
C ASN A 104 -2.16 1.78 11.49
N GLN A 105 -3.23 1.58 12.24
CA GLN A 105 -4.44 2.37 12.15
C GLN A 105 -4.57 3.29 13.36
N PHE A 106 -4.77 4.59 13.11
CA PHE A 106 -4.87 5.63 14.14
C PHE A 106 -6.17 6.42 14.00
N THR A 107 -6.62 7.00 15.10
CA THR A 107 -7.79 7.90 15.09
C THR A 107 -7.45 9.26 14.50
N PHE A 108 -8.44 9.92 13.88
CA PHE A 108 -8.35 11.34 13.54
C PHE A 108 -8.65 12.22 14.76
N PRO A 109 -8.12 13.47 14.83
CA PRO A 109 -7.19 14.06 13.86
C PRO A 109 -5.78 13.47 13.97
N SER A 110 -5.01 13.52 12.88
CA SER A 110 -3.69 12.88 12.80
C SER A 110 -2.69 13.43 13.83
N SER A 111 -2.76 14.71 14.14
CA SER A 111 -1.86 15.36 15.11
C SER A 111 -1.97 14.82 16.54
N THR A 112 -3.10 14.19 16.89
CA THR A 112 -3.37 13.61 18.22
C THR A 112 -3.87 12.17 18.13
N GLY A 113 -3.64 11.52 16.98
CA GLY A 113 -4.11 10.18 16.68
C GLY A 113 -3.64 9.14 17.69
N ARG A 114 -4.56 8.24 18.09
CA ARG A 114 -4.25 7.11 18.96
C ARG A 114 -4.26 5.83 18.17
N PHE A 115 -3.25 5.00 18.33
CA PHE A 115 -3.20 3.66 17.76
C PHE A 115 -4.42 2.83 18.14
N ARG A 116 -5.00 2.14 17.17
CA ARG A 116 -6.18 1.27 17.35
C ARG A 116 -5.86 -0.19 17.09
N HIS A 117 -5.29 -0.49 15.94
CA HIS A 117 -4.89 -1.85 15.54
C HIS A 117 -4.00 -1.78 14.30
N SER A 118 -3.29 -2.86 14.04
CA SER A 118 -2.67 -3.05 12.72
C SER A 118 -3.70 -3.64 11.76
N GLN A 119 -3.59 -3.28 10.48
CA GLN A 119 -4.37 -3.82 9.38
C GLN A 119 -3.47 -4.62 8.44
N ILE A 120 -3.98 -5.72 7.94
CA ILE A 120 -3.37 -6.50 6.88
C ILE A 120 -4.32 -6.48 5.70
N MET A 121 -3.83 -6.10 4.54
CA MET A 121 -4.56 -6.07 3.28
C MET A 121 -3.84 -6.99 2.30
N THR A 122 -4.54 -8.02 1.80
CA THR A 122 -3.99 -8.96 0.80
C THR A 122 -4.72 -8.79 -0.51
N ILE A 123 -3.97 -8.61 -1.59
CA ILE A 123 -4.48 -8.24 -2.91
C ILE A 123 -3.96 -9.25 -3.94
N GLU A 124 -4.82 -9.72 -4.84
CA GLU A 124 -4.41 -10.52 -5.99
C GLU A 124 -3.56 -9.67 -6.94
N LYS A 125 -2.44 -10.20 -7.44
CA LYS A 125 -1.59 -9.48 -8.39
C LYS A 125 -2.28 -9.24 -9.74
N THR A 126 -3.08 -10.20 -10.19
CA THR A 126 -3.94 -10.03 -11.36
C THR A 126 -4.88 -8.84 -11.13
N GLY A 127 -4.91 -7.90 -12.04
CA GLY A 127 -5.66 -6.66 -11.88
C GLY A 127 -4.92 -5.55 -11.11
N LEU A 128 -4.05 -5.88 -10.15
CA LEU A 128 -3.18 -4.86 -9.54
C LEU A 128 -2.05 -4.46 -10.52
N TYR A 129 -1.52 -5.44 -11.26
CA TYR A 129 -0.42 -5.25 -12.22
C TYR A 129 -0.89 -5.04 -13.65
N ASP A 130 -2.18 -5.31 -13.93
CA ASP A 130 -2.78 -5.10 -15.24
C ASP A 130 -3.62 -3.82 -15.24
N CYS A 131 -3.11 -2.78 -15.85
CA CYS A 131 -3.76 -1.48 -15.96
C CYS A 131 -5.12 -1.52 -16.67
N THR A 132 -5.47 -2.60 -17.34
CA THR A 132 -6.72 -2.73 -18.10
C THR A 132 -7.88 -3.27 -17.26
N GLN A 133 -7.58 -3.83 -16.10
CA GLN A 133 -8.56 -4.45 -15.22
C GLN A 133 -8.92 -3.51 -14.05
N PRO A 134 -10.15 -3.58 -13.53
CA PRO A 134 -10.47 -2.88 -12.29
C PRO A 134 -9.60 -3.45 -11.16
N ALA A 135 -9.21 -2.57 -10.22
CA ALA A 135 -8.46 -2.98 -9.05
C ALA A 135 -9.18 -4.11 -8.30
N PRO A 136 -8.49 -5.20 -7.95
CA PRO A 136 -9.08 -6.29 -7.21
C PRO A 136 -9.51 -5.82 -5.82
N MET A 137 -10.63 -6.33 -5.34
CA MET A 137 -11.05 -6.09 -3.96
C MET A 137 -10.09 -6.79 -3.00
N PRO A 138 -9.49 -6.07 -2.04
CA PRO A 138 -8.57 -6.67 -1.09
C PRO A 138 -9.31 -7.53 -0.06
N THR A 139 -8.65 -8.59 0.41
CA THR A 139 -9.04 -9.25 1.65
C THR A 139 -8.38 -8.51 2.82
N VAL A 140 -9.17 -8.07 3.80
CA VAL A 140 -8.70 -7.22 4.89
C VAL A 140 -8.86 -7.90 6.24
N PHE A 141 -7.81 -7.88 7.04
CA PHE A 141 -7.78 -8.33 8.43
C PHE A 141 -7.38 -7.19 9.34
N GLY A 142 -8.04 -7.06 10.49
CA GLY A 142 -7.75 -6.02 11.47
C GLY A 142 -8.42 -6.31 12.82
N GLY A 143 -8.39 -5.34 13.72
CA GLY A 143 -9.04 -5.47 15.03
C GLY A 143 -8.53 -6.67 15.84
N THR A 144 -9.41 -7.61 16.19
CA THR A 144 -9.05 -8.80 16.97
C THR A 144 -8.18 -9.79 16.20
N LYS A 145 -8.18 -9.74 14.87
CA LYS A 145 -7.39 -10.65 14.01
C LYS A 145 -5.90 -10.30 13.97
N THR A 146 -5.53 -9.13 14.45
CA THR A 146 -4.15 -8.65 14.52
C THR A 146 -3.66 -8.54 15.97
N ARG A 147 -4.22 -9.34 16.87
CA ARG A 147 -3.75 -9.49 18.25
C ARG A 147 -2.78 -10.67 18.36
N ASP A 148 -1.85 -10.55 19.30
CA ASP A 148 -1.02 -11.67 19.70
C ASP A 148 -1.78 -12.71 20.53
N THR A 149 -1.13 -13.79 20.92
CA THR A 149 -1.72 -14.87 21.73
C THR A 149 -2.15 -14.42 23.14
N ASN A 150 -1.63 -13.31 23.64
CA ASN A 150 -1.98 -12.71 24.93
C ASN A 150 -3.12 -11.67 24.79
N GLY A 151 -3.60 -11.44 23.59
CA GLY A 151 -4.67 -10.49 23.29
C GLY A 151 -4.23 -9.04 23.11
N PHE A 152 -2.92 -8.75 23.13
CA PHE A 152 -2.40 -7.41 22.84
C PHE A 152 -2.44 -7.11 21.36
N GLN A 153 -2.75 -5.87 21.01
CA GLN A 153 -2.70 -5.40 19.62
C GLN A 153 -1.26 -5.44 19.11
N SER A 154 -1.03 -6.17 18.02
CA SER A 154 0.24 -6.13 17.32
C SER A 154 0.46 -4.74 16.71
N PHE A 155 1.68 -4.27 16.79
CA PHE A 155 2.09 -2.98 16.23
C PHE A 155 3.18 -3.20 15.19
N THR A 156 3.04 -2.56 14.03
CA THR A 156 4.01 -2.62 12.94
C THR A 156 4.27 -4.05 12.44
N LEU A 157 3.22 -4.69 11.94
CA LEU A 157 3.35 -5.98 11.27
C LEU A 157 4.20 -5.82 9.99
N ARG A 158 5.05 -6.80 9.73
CA ARG A 158 5.89 -6.83 8.52
C ARG A 158 5.54 -8.06 7.70
N PRO A 159 5.03 -7.89 6.47
CA PRO A 159 4.85 -9.01 5.56
C PRO A 159 6.20 -9.56 5.13
N ALA A 160 6.26 -10.87 4.89
CA ALA A 160 7.43 -11.48 4.28
C ALA A 160 7.44 -11.24 2.76
N GLU A 161 8.63 -11.13 2.21
CA GLU A 161 8.86 -11.25 0.78
C GLU A 161 9.31 -12.69 0.50
N THR A 162 8.63 -13.34 -0.43
CA THR A 162 9.07 -14.66 -0.89
C THR A 162 10.07 -14.46 -2.02
N VAL A 163 11.29 -14.96 -1.82
CA VAL A 163 12.36 -14.91 -2.81
C VAL A 163 12.74 -16.33 -3.21
N GLY A 164 12.95 -16.55 -4.51
CA GLY A 164 13.33 -17.85 -5.06
C GLY A 164 12.18 -18.57 -5.76
N SER A 165 12.53 -19.56 -6.57
CA SER A 165 11.54 -20.46 -7.18
C SER A 165 10.98 -21.39 -6.12
N SER A 166 9.67 -21.43 -6.00
CA SER A 166 8.95 -22.54 -5.33
C SER A 166 9.19 -23.84 -6.11
#